data_d34d8156fc4f865eb2fc501dda01307c
#
_entry.id   d34d8156fc4f865eb2fc501dda01307c
#
_cell.length_a   1.000
_cell.length_b   1.000
_cell.length_c   1.000
_cell.angle_alpha   90.00
_cell.angle_beta   90.00
_cell.angle_gamma   90.00
#
_symmetry.space_group_name_H-M   'P 1'
#
loop_
_entity.id
_entity.type
_entity.pdbx_description
1 polymer ?
#
loop_
_entity_poly.entity_id
_entity_poly.type
_entity_poly.pdbx_seq_one_letter_code
_entity_poly.pdbx_strand_id
1 'polypeptide(L)'
;RGQGFADYQSEDRSEYEIWWTFGWPYETSAAMARLVFSGIFDRYPNLNIITHHAGGMVPFFEGRVGPGWDQMGKRTSDRDLGAVKDALKKPHLQYFKEFYADTASFGSKKAIEHAIEFFGEDRVVFASDAPFDPEGGPMYIRETINAIESIEVDTAVKEKVFYKNACKLMGID
;
A
#
# COMPACT_ATOMS: atom_id res chain seq x y z
N ARG A 1 -3.29 -12.80 -7.04
CA ARG A 1 -2.84 -14.19 -6.80
C ARG A 1 -4.03 -14.99 -6.28
N GLY A 2 -4.21 -16.20 -6.70
CA GLY A 2 -5.32 -17.07 -6.28
C GLY A 2 -4.82 -18.38 -5.70
N GLN A 3 -5.72 -19.19 -5.15
CA GLN A 3 -5.40 -20.47 -4.49
C GLN A 3 -4.61 -21.45 -5.38
N GLY A 4 -4.79 -21.40 -6.71
CA GLY A 4 -4.06 -22.25 -7.65
C GLY A 4 -2.59 -21.88 -7.86
N PHE A 5 -2.09 -20.80 -7.24
CA PHE A 5 -0.67 -20.46 -7.27
C PHE A 5 0.00 -21.03 -6.02
N ALA A 6 0.82 -22.05 -6.21
CA ALA A 6 1.60 -22.67 -5.14
C ALA A 6 2.50 -21.66 -4.42
N ASP A 7 2.72 -21.85 -3.13
CA ASP A 7 3.64 -21.04 -2.33
C ASP A 7 5.08 -21.43 -2.59
N TYR A 8 5.32 -22.71 -2.81
CA TYR A 8 6.61 -23.28 -3.18
C TYR A 8 6.53 -24.12 -4.46
N GLN A 9 7.62 -24.22 -5.17
CA GLN A 9 7.72 -24.92 -6.47
C GLN A 9 7.38 -26.43 -6.40
N SER A 10 7.47 -27.03 -5.20
CA SER A 10 7.14 -28.42 -4.92
C SER A 10 5.67 -28.69 -4.59
N GLU A 11 4.83 -27.67 -4.60
CA GLU A 11 3.42 -27.73 -4.22
C GLU A 11 2.55 -27.54 -5.45
N ASP A 12 1.35 -28.15 -5.42
CA ASP A 12 0.36 -28.00 -6.50
C ASP A 12 -0.51 -26.74 -6.34
N ARG A 13 -0.60 -26.19 -5.14
CA ARG A 13 -1.42 -25.02 -4.79
C ARG A 13 -0.91 -24.35 -3.50
N SER A 14 -1.44 -23.17 -3.19
CA SER A 14 -1.20 -22.48 -1.93
C SER A 14 -1.86 -23.23 -0.76
N GLU A 15 -1.13 -23.37 0.33
CA GLU A 15 -1.59 -23.97 1.58
C GLU A 15 -1.95 -22.89 2.61
N TYR A 16 -2.78 -23.25 3.61
CA TYR A 16 -3.17 -22.38 4.74
C TYR A 16 -3.68 -20.99 4.34
N GLU A 17 -4.22 -20.87 3.15
CA GLU A 17 -4.69 -19.57 2.60
C GLU A 17 -3.60 -18.49 2.52
N ILE A 18 -2.32 -18.86 2.45
CA ILE A 18 -1.18 -17.95 2.29
C ILE A 18 -1.36 -17.06 1.06
N TRP A 19 -2.09 -17.55 0.03
CA TRP A 19 -2.33 -16.83 -1.23
C TRP A 19 -3.04 -15.49 -1.04
N TRP A 20 -3.89 -15.31 0.01
CA TRP A 20 -4.48 -14.02 0.31
C TRP A 20 -3.82 -13.33 1.52
N THR A 21 -3.45 -14.09 2.57
CA THR A 21 -2.88 -13.53 3.80
C THR A 21 -1.57 -12.78 3.56
N PHE A 22 -0.68 -13.34 2.78
CA PHE A 22 0.59 -12.71 2.38
C PHE A 22 0.66 -12.42 0.88
N GLY A 23 -0.02 -13.23 0.07
CA GLY A 23 0.03 -13.10 -1.38
C GLY A 23 -0.56 -11.80 -1.89
N TRP A 24 -1.71 -11.36 -1.38
CA TRP A 24 -2.31 -10.09 -1.81
C TRP A 24 -1.51 -8.86 -1.37
N PRO A 25 -1.02 -8.72 -0.13
CA PRO A 25 -0.09 -7.66 0.22
C PRO A 25 1.17 -7.62 -0.66
N TYR A 26 1.69 -8.79 -1.05
CA TYR A 26 2.80 -8.87 -2.01
C TYR A 26 2.39 -8.35 -3.39
N GLU A 27 1.24 -8.78 -3.93
CA GLU A 27 0.76 -8.34 -5.25
C GLU A 27 0.50 -6.83 -5.29
N THR A 28 -0.08 -6.27 -4.22
CA THR A 28 -0.23 -4.82 -4.06
C THR A 28 1.12 -4.11 -4.16
N SER A 29 2.11 -4.60 -3.42
CA SER A 29 3.45 -4.03 -3.41
C SER A 29 4.15 -4.16 -4.77
N ALA A 30 3.98 -5.31 -5.44
CA ALA A 30 4.51 -5.55 -6.78
C ALA A 30 3.85 -4.64 -7.83
N ALA A 31 2.54 -4.41 -7.72
CA ALA A 31 1.81 -3.48 -8.58
C ALA A 31 2.29 -2.04 -8.40
N MET A 32 2.46 -1.58 -7.15
CA MET A 32 3.02 -0.26 -6.85
C MET A 32 4.40 -0.09 -7.47
N ALA A 33 5.30 -1.07 -7.31
CA ALA A 33 6.63 -1.05 -7.89
C ALA A 33 6.59 -0.94 -9.42
N ARG A 34 5.73 -1.73 -10.08
CA ARG A 34 5.55 -1.68 -11.55
C ARG A 34 5.03 -0.33 -12.02
N LEU A 35 4.10 0.27 -11.30
CA LEU A 35 3.60 1.62 -11.62
C LEU A 35 4.71 2.66 -11.49
N VAL A 36 5.46 2.66 -10.40
CA VAL A 36 6.58 3.60 -10.19
C VAL A 36 7.61 3.47 -11.32
N PHE A 37 8.16 2.28 -11.53
CA PHE A 37 9.22 2.06 -12.52
C PHE A 37 8.75 2.08 -13.98
N SER A 38 7.44 2.12 -14.23
CA SER A 38 6.89 2.41 -15.55
C SER A 38 7.01 3.89 -15.94
N GLY A 39 7.31 4.79 -14.98
CA GLY A 39 7.32 6.24 -15.19
C GLY A 39 5.92 6.83 -15.40
N ILE A 40 4.85 6.16 -14.94
CA ILE A 40 3.47 6.64 -15.16
C ILE A 40 3.21 7.99 -14.48
N PHE A 41 3.75 8.22 -13.29
CA PHE A 41 3.59 9.48 -12.57
C PHE A 41 4.32 10.64 -13.24
N ASP A 42 5.41 10.38 -13.94
CA ASP A 42 6.11 11.39 -14.73
C ASP A 42 5.33 11.79 -15.99
N ARG A 43 4.59 10.85 -16.56
CA ARG A 43 3.71 11.10 -17.72
C ARG A 43 2.38 11.72 -17.32
N TYR A 44 1.88 11.40 -16.15
CA TYR A 44 0.58 11.85 -15.64
C TYR A 44 0.73 12.38 -14.20
N PRO A 45 1.26 13.60 -14.03
CA PRO A 45 1.61 14.14 -12.70
C PRO A 45 0.40 14.39 -11.78
N ASN A 46 -0.80 14.44 -12.34
CA ASN A 46 -2.05 14.62 -11.58
C ASN A 46 -2.78 13.29 -11.30
N LEU A 47 -2.15 12.15 -11.63
CA LEU A 47 -2.74 10.84 -11.37
C LEU A 47 -2.68 10.52 -9.88
N ASN A 48 -3.84 10.30 -9.28
CA ASN A 48 -3.96 9.81 -7.92
C ASN A 48 -4.32 8.31 -7.96
N ILE A 49 -3.60 7.51 -7.21
CA ILE A 49 -3.84 6.07 -7.08
C ILE A 49 -3.97 5.75 -5.59
N ILE A 50 -5.07 5.12 -5.20
CA ILE A 50 -5.26 4.60 -3.85
C ILE A 50 -4.78 3.15 -3.87
N THR A 51 -3.84 2.82 -3.00
CA THR A 51 -3.40 1.45 -2.75
C THR A 51 -4.15 0.88 -1.57
N HIS A 52 -4.57 -0.39 -1.66
CA HIS A 52 -5.33 -1.03 -0.59
C HIS A 52 -4.44 -1.68 0.48
N HIS A 53 -5.04 -2.03 1.62
CA HIS A 53 -4.41 -2.71 2.74
C HIS A 53 -3.17 -1.97 3.27
N ALA A 54 -3.36 -0.66 3.56
CA ALA A 54 -2.31 0.22 4.10
C ALA A 54 -1.03 0.25 3.25
N GLY A 55 -1.14 0.04 1.92
CA GLY A 55 0.01 0.01 1.02
C GLY A 55 0.72 -1.35 0.95
N GLY A 56 0.07 -2.41 1.41
CA GLY A 56 0.61 -3.76 1.38
C GLY A 56 1.88 -3.90 2.22
N MET A 57 2.96 -4.36 1.60
CA MET A 57 4.26 -4.53 2.28
C MET A 57 5.15 -3.29 2.18
N VAL A 58 4.80 -2.31 1.35
CA VAL A 58 5.69 -1.18 0.99
C VAL A 58 6.12 -0.35 2.21
N PRO A 59 5.23 0.12 3.10
CA PRO A 59 5.65 0.90 4.26
C PRO A 59 6.60 0.14 5.19
N PHE A 60 6.28 -1.11 5.51
CA PHE A 60 7.12 -1.94 6.37
C PHE A 60 8.51 -2.19 5.78
N PHE A 61 8.61 -2.28 4.45
CA PHE A 61 9.86 -2.49 3.74
C PHE A 61 10.48 -1.19 3.19
N GLU A 62 10.23 -0.02 3.80
CA GLU A 62 10.77 1.27 3.33
C GLU A 62 12.27 1.22 3.05
N GLY A 63 13.06 0.61 3.91
CA GLY A 63 14.50 0.45 3.72
C GLY A 63 14.87 -0.40 2.49
N ARG A 64 14.02 -1.35 2.07
CA ARG A 64 14.22 -2.13 0.84
C ARG A 64 13.73 -1.38 -0.39
N VAL A 65 12.61 -0.69 -0.26
CA VAL A 65 11.96 0.09 -1.31
C VAL A 65 12.74 1.36 -1.62
N GLY A 66 13.32 2.00 -0.62
CA GLY A 66 14.18 3.19 -0.77
C GLY A 66 15.63 2.78 -1.08
N PRO A 67 16.55 2.88 -0.10
CA PRO A 67 17.97 2.65 -0.32
C PRO A 67 18.32 1.25 -0.83
N GLY A 68 17.48 0.25 -0.57
CA GLY A 68 17.65 -1.09 -1.14
C GLY A 68 17.63 -1.08 -2.67
N TRP A 69 16.70 -0.35 -3.27
CA TRP A 69 16.59 -0.23 -4.74
C TRP A 69 17.57 0.77 -5.37
N ASP A 70 18.35 1.51 -4.61
CA ASP A 70 19.49 2.23 -5.17
C ASP A 70 20.49 1.29 -5.86
N GLN A 71 20.47 0.02 -5.48
CA GLN A 71 21.27 -1.04 -6.10
C GLN A 71 20.55 -1.77 -7.26
N MET A 72 19.46 -1.22 -7.78
CA MET A 72 18.72 -1.83 -8.89
C MET A 72 19.65 -2.12 -10.09
N GLY A 73 19.54 -3.33 -10.65
CA GLY A 73 20.36 -3.81 -11.75
C GLY A 73 21.65 -4.53 -11.33
N LYS A 74 22.16 -4.31 -10.11
CA LYS A 74 23.43 -4.95 -9.66
C LYS A 74 23.30 -6.46 -9.41
N ARG A 75 22.07 -6.99 -9.33
CA ARG A 75 21.79 -8.43 -9.11
C ARG A 75 21.13 -9.09 -10.29
N THR A 76 20.88 -8.35 -11.37
CA THR A 76 20.22 -8.82 -12.58
C THR A 76 21.13 -8.48 -13.75
N SER A 77 21.63 -9.48 -14.46
CA SER A 77 22.63 -9.32 -15.52
C SER A 77 22.04 -9.34 -16.94
N ASP A 78 20.80 -9.78 -17.10
CA ASP A 78 20.12 -9.96 -18.39
C ASP A 78 19.37 -8.69 -18.87
N ARG A 79 19.23 -7.68 -17.99
CA ARG A 79 18.52 -6.44 -18.27
C ARG A 79 19.19 -5.25 -17.61
N ASP A 80 19.21 -4.12 -18.30
CA ASP A 80 19.65 -2.83 -17.73
C ASP A 80 18.54 -2.20 -16.88
N LEU A 81 18.37 -2.71 -15.67
CA LEU A 81 17.40 -2.16 -14.72
C LEU A 81 17.89 -0.85 -14.07
N GLY A 82 19.20 -0.59 -14.09
CA GLY A 82 19.76 0.69 -13.65
C GLY A 82 19.21 1.85 -14.48
N ALA A 83 19.24 1.71 -15.81
CA ALA A 83 18.68 2.69 -16.73
C ALA A 83 17.19 2.97 -16.50
N VAL A 84 16.40 1.93 -16.11
CA VAL A 84 14.98 2.12 -15.77
C VAL A 84 14.81 3.04 -14.56
N LYS A 85 15.62 2.84 -13.51
CA LYS A 85 15.59 3.71 -12.32
C LYS A 85 16.07 5.12 -12.65
N ASP A 86 17.14 5.23 -13.39
CA ASP A 86 17.77 6.52 -13.73
C ASP A 86 16.93 7.36 -14.70
N ALA A 87 15.98 6.76 -15.39
CA ALA A 87 15.01 7.45 -16.24
C ALA A 87 13.90 8.19 -15.45
N LEU A 88 13.76 7.93 -14.16
CA LEU A 88 12.80 8.62 -13.31
C LEU A 88 13.26 10.06 -13.01
N LYS A 89 12.32 11.01 -13.00
CA LYS A 89 12.61 12.44 -12.78
C LYS A 89 12.97 12.79 -11.33
N LYS A 90 12.62 11.93 -10.38
CA LYS A 90 12.89 12.10 -8.94
C LYS A 90 13.22 10.75 -8.30
N PRO A 91 13.78 10.72 -7.09
CA PRO A 91 14.06 9.47 -6.37
C PRO A 91 12.83 8.57 -6.30
N HIS A 92 13.00 7.28 -6.62
CA HIS A 92 11.88 6.33 -6.69
C HIS A 92 11.06 6.23 -5.40
N LEU A 93 11.67 6.35 -4.21
CA LEU A 93 10.95 6.37 -2.94
C LEU A 93 9.92 7.49 -2.85
N GLN A 94 10.18 8.66 -3.47
CA GLN A 94 9.23 9.77 -3.47
C GLN A 94 7.95 9.40 -4.22
N TYR A 95 8.04 8.63 -5.32
CA TYR A 95 6.86 8.17 -6.04
C TYR A 95 6.03 7.19 -5.19
N PHE A 96 6.66 6.32 -4.41
CA PHE A 96 5.92 5.44 -3.50
C PHE A 96 5.14 6.24 -2.44
N LYS A 97 5.69 7.34 -1.98
CA LYS A 97 5.02 8.25 -1.02
C LYS A 97 3.91 9.11 -1.65
N GLU A 98 3.76 9.09 -2.98
CA GLU A 98 2.68 9.82 -3.68
C GLU A 98 1.40 9.03 -3.83
N PHE A 99 1.40 7.73 -3.58
CA PHE A 99 0.17 6.97 -3.49
C PHE A 99 -0.68 7.44 -2.31
N TYR A 100 -1.98 7.29 -2.44
CA TYR A 100 -2.87 7.24 -1.31
C TYR A 100 -2.93 5.81 -0.79
N ALA A 101 -3.13 5.62 0.50
CA ALA A 101 -3.36 4.31 1.11
C ALA A 101 -4.69 4.29 1.83
N ASP A 102 -5.35 3.14 1.86
CA ASP A 102 -6.52 2.96 2.70
C ASP A 102 -6.16 2.44 4.10
N THR A 103 -7.16 2.32 4.97
CA THR A 103 -7.03 1.76 6.32
C THR A 103 -7.53 0.32 6.43
N ALA A 104 -7.80 -0.36 5.31
CA ALA A 104 -8.35 -1.72 5.27
C ALA A 104 -7.31 -2.77 5.72
N SER A 105 -6.96 -2.75 6.99
CA SER A 105 -5.98 -3.64 7.63
C SER A 105 -6.58 -4.42 8.81
N PHE A 106 -7.89 -4.70 8.72
CA PHE A 106 -8.64 -5.51 9.67
C PHE A 106 -8.54 -5.03 11.13
N GLY A 107 -8.51 -3.70 11.35
CA GLY A 107 -8.39 -3.10 12.67
C GLY A 107 -6.95 -3.10 13.23
N SER A 108 -5.93 -3.33 12.41
CA SER A 108 -4.55 -3.24 12.85
C SER A 108 -4.11 -1.78 13.04
N LYS A 109 -4.13 -1.31 14.30
CA LYS A 109 -3.63 0.01 14.69
C LYS A 109 -2.23 0.28 14.13
N LYS A 110 -1.31 -0.69 14.26
CA LYS A 110 0.08 -0.53 13.83
C LYS A 110 0.23 -0.39 12.31
N ALA A 111 -0.58 -1.09 11.54
CA ALA A 111 -0.57 -0.92 10.09
C ALA A 111 -1.04 0.49 9.68
N ILE A 112 -2.07 1.02 10.35
CA ILE A 112 -2.61 2.36 10.07
C ILE A 112 -1.61 3.44 10.50
N GLU A 113 -1.01 3.33 11.70
CA GLU A 113 0.05 4.25 12.16
C GLU A 113 1.20 4.28 11.14
N HIS A 114 1.64 3.12 10.67
CA HIS A 114 2.72 3.00 9.72
C HIS A 114 2.36 3.58 8.33
N ALA A 115 1.11 3.40 7.88
CA ALA A 115 0.64 4.02 6.65
C ALA A 115 0.64 5.56 6.76
N ILE A 116 0.17 6.12 7.88
CA ILE A 116 0.19 7.57 8.12
C ILE A 116 1.63 8.10 8.13
N GLU A 117 2.56 7.37 8.78
CA GLU A 117 3.98 7.75 8.83
C GLU A 117 4.63 7.72 7.43
N PHE A 118 4.35 6.68 6.65
CA PHE A 118 4.97 6.49 5.33
C PHE A 118 4.39 7.41 4.25
N PHE A 119 3.06 7.46 4.11
CA PHE A 119 2.37 8.22 3.05
C PHE A 119 2.09 9.67 3.44
N GLY A 120 2.09 9.97 4.73
CA GLY A 120 1.67 11.27 5.28
C GLY A 120 0.17 11.31 5.58
N GLU A 121 -0.20 12.16 6.53
CA GLU A 121 -1.57 12.30 7.06
C GLU A 121 -2.62 12.74 6.01
N ASP A 122 -2.18 13.38 4.92
CA ASP A 122 -3.03 13.86 3.84
C ASP A 122 -3.33 12.80 2.76
N ARG A 123 -2.75 11.60 2.89
CA ARG A 123 -2.81 10.54 1.87
C ARG A 123 -3.35 9.21 2.37
N VAL A 124 -3.89 9.16 3.58
CA VAL A 124 -4.54 7.97 4.11
C VAL A 124 -6.05 8.19 4.16
N VAL A 125 -6.82 7.25 3.60
CA VAL A 125 -8.28 7.32 3.50
C VAL A 125 -8.94 6.14 4.21
N PHE A 126 -10.11 6.36 4.81
CA PHE A 126 -10.84 5.30 5.50
C PHE A 126 -11.35 4.23 4.54
N ALA A 127 -11.08 2.99 4.87
CA ALA A 127 -11.73 1.79 4.32
C ALA A 127 -11.60 0.64 5.33
N SER A 128 -12.48 -0.37 5.24
CA SER A 128 -12.55 -1.46 6.21
C SER A 128 -12.38 -2.85 5.61
N ASP A 129 -12.49 -2.98 4.29
CA ASP A 129 -12.59 -4.25 3.57
C ASP A 129 -13.90 -5.02 3.86
N ALA A 130 -14.96 -4.32 4.30
CA ALA A 130 -16.29 -4.94 4.38
C ALA A 130 -16.75 -5.39 2.98
N PRO A 131 -17.43 -6.55 2.84
CA PRO A 131 -18.06 -7.36 3.88
C PRO A 131 -17.28 -8.65 4.26
N PHE A 132 -15.98 -8.71 4.08
CA PHE A 132 -15.18 -9.94 4.14
C PHE A 132 -14.83 -10.43 5.56
N ASP A 133 -15.39 -9.83 6.60
CA ASP A 133 -15.20 -10.28 7.98
C ASP A 133 -16.18 -11.39 8.40
N PRO A 134 -15.91 -12.10 9.51
CA PRO A 134 -16.78 -13.17 10.00
C PRO A 134 -18.21 -12.76 10.35
N GLU A 135 -18.48 -11.46 10.55
CA GLU A 135 -19.82 -10.91 10.82
C GLU A 135 -20.50 -10.40 9.55
N GLY A 136 -19.84 -10.49 8.37
CA GLY A 136 -20.37 -10.03 7.09
C GLY A 136 -20.31 -8.50 6.91
N GLY A 137 -19.33 -7.84 7.53
CA GLY A 137 -19.01 -6.42 7.34
C GLY A 137 -18.85 -5.60 8.62
N PRO A 138 -19.75 -5.73 9.62
CA PRO A 138 -19.73 -4.86 10.81
C PRO A 138 -18.47 -4.95 11.65
N MET A 139 -17.82 -6.11 11.70
CA MET A 139 -16.62 -6.29 12.51
C MET A 139 -15.46 -5.44 12.00
N TYR A 140 -15.11 -5.54 10.72
CA TYR A 140 -13.97 -4.79 10.19
C TYR A 140 -14.21 -3.28 10.20
N ILE A 141 -15.45 -2.83 10.00
CA ILE A 141 -15.80 -1.41 10.13
C ILE A 141 -15.54 -0.95 11.57
N ARG A 142 -16.07 -1.65 12.56
CA ARG A 142 -15.93 -1.34 13.98
C ARG A 142 -14.47 -1.33 14.42
N GLU A 143 -13.73 -2.38 14.09
CA GLU A 143 -12.33 -2.52 14.50
C GLU A 143 -11.43 -1.48 13.82
N THR A 144 -11.69 -1.12 12.57
CA THR A 144 -10.96 -0.05 11.89
C THR A 144 -11.23 1.31 12.53
N ILE A 145 -12.49 1.62 12.88
CA ILE A 145 -12.83 2.84 13.61
C ILE A 145 -12.11 2.87 14.96
N ASN A 146 -12.22 1.81 15.75
CA ASN A 146 -11.56 1.70 17.05
C ASN A 146 -10.03 1.87 16.93
N ALA A 147 -9.42 1.28 15.91
CA ALA A 147 -7.99 1.41 15.66
C ALA A 147 -7.61 2.88 15.39
N ILE A 148 -8.32 3.58 14.49
CA ILE A 148 -8.05 4.99 14.18
C ILE A 148 -8.27 5.88 15.41
N GLU A 149 -9.34 5.66 16.18
CA GLU A 149 -9.61 6.42 17.40
C GLU A 149 -8.52 6.23 18.47
N SER A 150 -7.89 5.06 18.52
CA SER A 150 -6.85 4.73 19.48
C SER A 150 -5.44 5.22 19.11
N ILE A 151 -5.24 5.74 17.89
CA ILE A 151 -3.93 6.27 17.46
C ILE A 151 -3.63 7.57 18.22
N GLU A 152 -2.38 7.73 18.64
CA GLU A 152 -1.90 8.92 19.35
C GLU A 152 -1.48 10.02 18.35
N VAL A 153 -2.46 10.62 17.72
CA VAL A 153 -2.31 11.75 16.77
C VAL A 153 -3.39 12.79 17.06
N ASP A 154 -3.20 14.00 16.56
CA ASP A 154 -4.19 15.08 16.71
C ASP A 154 -5.54 14.70 16.09
N THR A 155 -6.63 15.18 16.68
CA THR A 155 -7.99 14.97 16.17
C THR A 155 -8.11 15.38 14.70
N ALA A 156 -7.43 16.45 14.30
CA ALA A 156 -7.42 16.90 12.91
C ALA A 156 -6.88 15.85 11.93
N VAL A 157 -5.87 15.05 12.36
CA VAL A 157 -5.33 13.94 11.56
C VAL A 157 -6.35 12.81 11.45
N LYS A 158 -7.03 12.47 12.55
CA LYS A 158 -8.10 11.46 12.52
C LYS A 158 -9.24 11.85 11.57
N GLU A 159 -9.67 13.10 11.60
CA GLU A 159 -10.68 13.61 10.66
C GLU A 159 -10.23 13.57 9.21
N LYS A 160 -8.94 13.83 8.93
CA LYS A 160 -8.36 13.66 7.59
C LYS A 160 -8.52 12.22 7.12
N VAL A 161 -8.12 11.25 7.95
CA VAL A 161 -8.20 9.83 7.63
C VAL A 161 -9.66 9.39 7.47
N PHE A 162 -10.56 9.79 8.35
CA PHE A 162 -11.96 9.36 8.31
C PHE A 162 -12.71 9.85 7.08
N TYR A 163 -12.53 11.11 6.67
CA TYR A 163 -13.34 11.67 5.58
C TYR A 163 -12.68 12.78 4.76
N LYS A 164 -11.90 13.70 5.37
CA LYS A 164 -11.42 14.90 4.66
C LYS A 164 -10.56 14.59 3.45
N ASN A 165 -9.68 13.57 3.56
CA ASN A 165 -8.84 13.17 2.44
C ASN A 165 -9.66 12.58 1.28
N ALA A 166 -10.67 11.78 1.59
CA ALA A 166 -11.57 11.23 0.58
C ALA A 166 -12.39 12.35 -0.08
N CYS A 167 -12.95 13.29 0.70
CA CYS A 167 -13.65 14.45 0.18
C CYS A 167 -12.76 15.26 -0.78
N LYS A 168 -11.54 15.57 -0.37
CA LYS A 168 -10.55 16.27 -1.20
C LYS A 168 -10.26 15.53 -2.51
N LEU A 169 -10.06 14.20 -2.46
CA LEU A 169 -9.83 13.38 -3.65
C LEU A 169 -11.00 13.41 -4.63
N MET A 170 -12.21 13.44 -4.12
CA MET A 170 -13.46 13.44 -4.90
C MET A 170 -13.93 14.83 -5.30
N GLY A 171 -13.27 15.90 -4.82
CA GLY A 171 -13.72 17.27 -5.05
C GLY A 171 -15.07 17.59 -4.40
N ILE A 172 -15.30 17.02 -3.21
CA ILE A 172 -16.51 17.25 -2.40
C ILE A 172 -16.12 18.17 -1.25
N ASP A 173 -16.83 19.29 -1.10
CA ASP A 173 -16.69 20.25 0.00
C ASP A 173 -17.42 19.79 1.28
#